data_457e65eb749f7a2d35711abe7cd9ae6b
#
_entry.id   457e65eb749f7a2d35711abe7cd9ae6b
#
_cell.length_a   1.000
_cell.length_b   1.000
_cell.length_c   1.000
_cell.angle_alpha   90.00
_cell.angle_beta   90.00
_cell.angle_gamma   90.00
#
_symmetry.space_group_name_H-M   'P 1'
#
loop_
_entity.id
_entity.type
_entity.pdbx_description
1 polymer ?
#
loop_
_entity_poly.entity_id
_entity_poly.type
_entity_poly.pdbx_seq_one_letter_code
_entity_poly.pdbx_strand_id
1 'polypeptide(L)'
;MPAKGQIVFYDRSWYSRAMVQKLNGWCSDQQYKEFLLDYKMWEAQQLQNGVRFVKLWLSITENEQGYRIRKRKTSPLTYWKFSENDENALSQYDRMSILKERVVDSEWHVLDYNHKKSGIKSAAKAIIRACKK
;
A
#
# COMPACT_ATOMS: atom_id res chain seq x y z
N MET A 1 1.32 17.99 2.35
CA MET A 1 0.79 17.87 0.97
C MET A 1 1.70 18.64 0.01
N PRO A 2 1.77 18.22 -1.29
CA PRO A 2 2.58 18.94 -2.26
C PRO A 2 2.04 20.33 -2.55
N ALA A 3 2.93 21.25 -2.86
CA ALA A 3 2.54 22.55 -3.41
C ALA A 3 2.09 22.41 -4.87
N LYS A 4 1.46 23.46 -5.42
CA LYS A 4 0.99 23.46 -6.83
C LYS A 4 2.17 23.17 -7.78
N GLY A 5 1.98 22.20 -8.67
CA GLY A 5 2.99 21.75 -9.63
C GLY A 5 4.00 20.72 -9.09
N GLN A 6 3.89 20.32 -7.83
CA GLN A 6 4.74 19.28 -7.23
C GLN A 6 4.06 17.92 -7.24
N ILE A 7 4.87 16.87 -7.32
CA ILE A 7 4.46 15.47 -7.14
C ILE A 7 5.21 14.91 -5.94
N VAL A 8 4.46 14.24 -5.03
CA VAL A 8 5.03 13.56 -3.87
C VAL A 8 4.65 12.09 -3.94
N PHE A 9 5.63 11.21 -3.75
CA PHE A 9 5.44 9.77 -3.66
C PHE A 9 5.50 9.33 -2.20
N TYR A 10 4.46 8.62 -1.77
CA TYR A 10 4.41 7.98 -0.46
C TYR A 10 4.64 6.48 -0.63
N ASP A 11 5.76 5.98 -0.13
CA ASP A 11 5.95 4.54 0.07
C ASP A 11 5.31 4.15 1.39
N ARG A 12 4.13 3.55 1.31
CA ARG A 12 3.10 3.52 2.36
C ARG A 12 2.61 4.95 2.65
N SER A 13 1.55 5.10 3.35
CA SER A 13 1.01 6.42 3.67
C SER A 13 0.18 6.33 4.96
N TRP A 14 -0.75 7.23 5.16
CA TRP A 14 -1.73 7.17 6.26
C TRP A 14 -2.52 5.85 6.26
N TYR A 15 -2.72 5.19 5.12
CA TYR A 15 -3.37 3.87 5.05
C TYR A 15 -2.66 2.77 5.84
N SER A 16 -1.40 2.95 6.21
CA SER A 16 -0.69 2.03 7.11
C SER A 16 -1.42 1.81 8.43
N ARG A 17 -2.18 2.80 8.92
CA ARG A 17 -3.02 2.69 10.11
C ARG A 17 -4.07 1.60 9.97
N ALA A 18 -4.77 1.57 8.83
CA ALA A 18 -5.83 0.61 8.57
C ALA A 18 -5.33 -0.77 8.12
N MET A 19 -4.08 -0.90 7.76
CA MET A 19 -3.49 -2.12 7.23
C MET A 19 -2.43 -2.68 8.18
N VAL A 20 -1.16 -2.37 7.95
CA VAL A 20 -0.04 -2.99 8.67
C VAL A 20 -0.06 -2.70 10.16
N GLN A 21 -0.49 -1.49 10.59
CA GLN A 21 -0.56 -1.19 12.03
C GLN A 21 -1.68 -1.98 12.70
N LYS A 22 -2.85 -2.08 12.04
CA LYS A 22 -3.97 -2.90 12.54
C LYS A 22 -3.60 -4.38 12.58
N LEU A 23 -2.95 -4.87 11.52
CA LEU A 23 -2.54 -6.26 11.39
C LEU A 23 -1.60 -6.69 12.52
N ASN A 24 -0.63 -5.83 12.87
CA ASN A 24 0.37 -6.10 13.91
C ASN A 24 -0.03 -5.64 15.32
N GLY A 25 -1.27 -5.16 15.50
CA GLY A 25 -1.73 -4.68 16.82
C GLY A 25 -1.09 -3.36 17.29
N TRP A 26 -0.51 -2.58 16.38
CA TRP A 26 0.14 -1.29 16.71
C TRP A 26 -0.83 -0.12 16.79
N CYS A 27 -2.10 -0.35 16.57
CA CYS A 27 -3.17 0.59 16.83
C CYS A 27 -4.35 -0.11 17.51
N SER A 28 -5.02 0.61 18.42
CA SER A 28 -6.21 0.10 19.09
C SER A 28 -7.39 0.00 18.12
N ASP A 29 -8.44 -0.74 18.52
CA ASP A 29 -9.69 -0.81 17.73
C ASP A 29 -10.36 0.55 17.60
N GLN A 30 -10.28 1.38 18.64
CA GLN A 30 -10.80 2.73 18.63
C GLN A 30 -10.06 3.60 17.60
N GLN A 31 -8.73 3.63 17.64
CA GLN A 31 -7.91 4.36 16.68
C GLN A 31 -8.12 3.91 15.23
N TYR A 32 -8.36 2.60 15.03
CA TYR A 32 -8.67 2.06 13.72
C TYR A 32 -10.02 2.56 13.20
N LYS A 33 -11.07 2.53 14.05
CA LYS A 33 -12.41 3.02 13.68
C LYS A 33 -12.40 4.51 13.38
N GLU A 34 -11.77 5.31 14.24
CA GLU A 34 -11.59 6.76 14.02
C GLU A 34 -10.90 7.03 12.70
N PHE A 35 -9.79 6.35 12.43
CA PHE A 35 -9.10 6.50 11.15
C PHE A 35 -10.00 6.22 9.95
N LEU A 36 -10.83 5.15 9.98
CA LEU A 36 -11.73 4.81 8.87
C LEU A 36 -12.80 5.88 8.61
N LEU A 37 -13.20 6.63 9.64
CA LEU A 37 -14.13 7.73 9.50
C LEU A 37 -13.43 8.99 8.95
N ASP A 38 -12.26 9.31 9.49
CA ASP A 38 -11.61 10.61 9.29
C ASP A 38 -10.86 10.71 7.96
N TYR A 39 -10.19 9.61 7.50
CA TYR A 39 -9.31 9.71 6.34
C TYR A 39 -10.06 10.11 5.06
N LYS A 40 -11.30 9.65 4.88
CA LYS A 40 -12.11 9.98 3.69
C LYS A 40 -12.50 11.46 3.68
N MET A 41 -12.86 12.01 4.84
CA MET A 41 -13.17 13.45 4.94
C MET A 41 -11.94 14.29 4.69
N TRP A 42 -10.81 13.88 5.26
CA TRP A 42 -9.53 14.56 5.02
C TRP A 42 -9.11 14.52 3.55
N GLU A 43 -9.22 13.36 2.88
CA GLU A 43 -8.92 13.26 1.45
C GLU A 43 -9.86 14.13 0.60
N ALA A 44 -11.16 14.14 0.91
CA ALA A 44 -12.12 15.01 0.23
C ALA A 44 -11.73 16.48 0.35
N GLN A 45 -11.30 16.93 1.52
CA GLN A 45 -10.81 18.28 1.74
C GLN A 45 -9.55 18.57 0.90
N GLN A 46 -8.60 17.61 0.81
CA GLN A 46 -7.41 17.78 -0.03
C GLN A 46 -7.76 17.87 -1.52
N LEU A 47 -8.73 17.06 -1.99
CA LEU A 47 -9.23 17.16 -3.36
C LEU A 47 -9.83 18.54 -3.67
N GLN A 48 -10.61 19.09 -2.74
CA GLN A 48 -11.15 20.46 -2.86
C GLN A 48 -10.03 21.52 -2.92
N ASN A 49 -8.91 21.27 -2.24
CA ASN A 49 -7.72 22.13 -2.29
C ASN A 49 -6.87 21.92 -3.55
N GLY A 50 -7.36 21.14 -4.53
CA GLY A 50 -6.70 20.90 -5.81
C GLY A 50 -5.62 19.80 -5.80
N VAL A 51 -5.49 19.05 -4.72
CA VAL A 51 -4.60 17.87 -4.68
C VAL A 51 -5.24 16.75 -5.50
N ARG A 52 -4.44 16.03 -6.28
CA ARG A 52 -4.85 14.82 -6.98
C ARG A 52 -4.19 13.61 -6.35
N PHE A 53 -4.98 12.61 -6.00
CA PHE A 53 -4.47 11.35 -5.49
C PHE A 53 -4.38 10.31 -6.61
N VAL A 54 -3.27 9.57 -6.64
CA VAL A 54 -3.12 8.36 -7.43
C VAL A 54 -2.83 7.23 -6.47
N LYS A 55 -3.85 6.46 -6.16
CA LYS A 55 -3.80 5.38 -5.18
C LYS A 55 -3.42 4.09 -5.89
N LEU A 56 -2.27 3.50 -5.55
CA LEU A 56 -1.76 2.29 -6.17
C LEU A 56 -1.67 1.16 -5.13
N TRP A 57 -2.33 0.04 -5.40
CA TRP A 57 -2.15 -1.19 -4.66
C TRP A 57 -1.32 -2.17 -5.49
N LEU A 58 -0.12 -2.50 -5.02
CA LEU A 58 0.78 -3.43 -5.68
C LEU A 58 0.48 -4.84 -5.19
N SER A 59 -0.40 -5.55 -5.91
CA SER A 59 -0.89 -6.87 -5.50
C SER A 59 0.08 -7.97 -5.91
N ILE A 60 0.37 -8.87 -4.99
CA ILE A 60 1.09 -10.12 -5.25
C ILE A 60 0.30 -11.29 -4.68
N THR A 61 0.46 -12.47 -5.26
CA THR A 61 -0.10 -13.70 -4.73
C THR A 61 0.66 -14.16 -3.48
N GLU A 62 0.02 -14.97 -2.65
CA GLU A 62 0.65 -15.57 -1.47
C GLU A 62 1.90 -16.38 -1.85
N ASN A 63 1.82 -17.15 -2.95
CA ASN A 63 2.95 -17.92 -3.46
C ASN A 63 4.15 -17.02 -3.82
N GLU A 64 3.89 -15.91 -4.50
CA GLU A 64 4.94 -14.94 -4.85
C GLU A 64 5.50 -14.25 -3.61
N GLN A 65 4.66 -13.92 -2.63
CA GLN A 65 5.11 -13.39 -1.34
C GLN A 65 6.05 -14.37 -0.65
N GLY A 66 5.65 -15.64 -0.54
CA GLY A 66 6.48 -16.69 0.07
C GLY A 66 7.80 -16.88 -0.67
N TYR A 67 7.78 -16.88 -2.01
CA TYR A 67 9.01 -16.94 -2.81
C TYR A 67 9.94 -15.76 -2.52
N ARG A 68 9.42 -14.53 -2.47
CA ARG A 68 10.22 -13.33 -2.20
C ARG A 68 10.82 -13.32 -0.80
N ILE A 69 10.06 -13.77 0.20
CA ILE A 69 10.52 -13.87 1.60
C ILE A 69 11.65 -14.89 1.69
N ARG A 70 11.48 -16.10 1.15
CA ARG A 70 12.54 -17.12 1.12
C ARG A 70 13.79 -16.62 0.42
N LYS A 71 13.64 -16.02 -0.77
CA LYS A 71 14.76 -15.45 -1.51
C LYS A 71 15.50 -14.36 -0.72
N ARG A 72 14.77 -13.52 0.04
CA ARG A 72 15.37 -12.49 0.88
C ARG A 72 16.17 -13.11 2.02
N LYS A 73 15.63 -14.15 2.68
CA LYS A 73 16.26 -14.84 3.80
C LYS A 73 17.57 -15.54 3.39
N THR A 74 17.64 -16.10 2.18
CA THR A 74 18.79 -16.91 1.72
C THR A 74 19.80 -16.14 0.87
N SER A 75 19.46 -14.97 0.34
CA SER A 75 20.35 -14.22 -0.55
C SER A 75 21.44 -13.46 0.23
N PRO A 76 22.73 -13.64 -0.11
CA PRO A 76 23.82 -12.87 0.51
C PRO A 76 23.68 -11.36 0.35
N LEU A 77 22.96 -10.92 -0.68
CA LEU A 77 22.78 -9.49 -0.99
C LEU A 77 21.59 -8.86 -0.28
N THR A 78 20.66 -9.66 0.28
CA THR A 78 19.39 -9.13 0.80
C THR A 78 18.99 -9.68 2.16
N TYR A 79 19.74 -10.64 2.74
CA TYR A 79 19.41 -11.25 4.05
C TYR A 79 19.27 -10.19 5.16
N TRP A 80 20.06 -9.15 5.13
CA TRP A 80 20.02 -8.06 6.10
C TRP A 80 18.72 -7.23 6.07
N LYS A 81 17.91 -7.37 5.01
CA LYS A 81 16.58 -6.76 4.88
C LYS A 81 15.49 -7.65 5.46
N PHE A 82 15.80 -8.89 5.81
CA PHE A 82 14.84 -9.81 6.41
C PHE A 82 14.53 -9.35 7.83
N SER A 83 13.25 -9.32 8.17
CA SER A 83 12.77 -8.85 9.45
C SER A 83 11.74 -9.82 10.04
N GLU A 84 11.45 -9.67 11.33
CA GLU A 84 10.37 -10.40 12.02
C GLU A 84 9.01 -10.19 11.32
N ASN A 85 8.75 -9.00 10.78
CA ASN A 85 7.55 -8.75 9.98
C ASN A 85 7.48 -9.61 8.72
N ASP A 86 8.62 -9.89 8.07
CA ASP A 86 8.66 -10.80 6.92
C ASP A 86 8.34 -12.24 7.34
N GLU A 87 8.78 -12.66 8.53
CA GLU A 87 8.52 -14.00 9.05
C GLU A 87 7.03 -14.23 9.33
N ASN A 88 6.37 -13.24 9.89
CA ASN A 88 4.95 -13.27 10.19
C ASN A 88 4.04 -13.01 8.97
N ALA A 89 4.56 -12.42 7.89
CA ALA A 89 3.77 -11.94 6.76
C ALA A 89 2.96 -13.03 6.04
N LEU A 90 3.48 -14.27 5.96
CA LEU A 90 2.77 -15.37 5.31
C LEU A 90 1.56 -15.82 6.11
N SER A 91 1.71 -16.01 7.42
CA SER A 91 0.60 -16.40 8.30
C SER A 91 -0.49 -15.33 8.41
N GLN A 92 -0.18 -14.11 7.99
CA GLN A 92 -1.09 -12.97 8.06
C GLN A 92 -1.68 -12.58 6.69
N TYR A 93 -1.42 -13.34 5.62
CA TYR A 93 -1.83 -12.99 4.27
C TYR A 93 -3.35 -12.79 4.15
N ASP A 94 -4.15 -13.73 4.65
CA ASP A 94 -5.62 -13.66 4.61
C ASP A 94 -6.16 -12.48 5.44
N ARG A 95 -5.59 -12.25 6.62
CA ARG A 95 -5.97 -11.10 7.45
C ARG A 95 -5.67 -9.77 6.76
N MET A 96 -4.54 -9.67 6.07
CA MET A 96 -4.20 -8.49 5.28
C MET A 96 -5.18 -8.31 4.12
N SER A 97 -5.60 -9.39 3.47
CA SER A 97 -6.59 -9.35 2.39
C SER A 97 -7.93 -8.80 2.86
N ILE A 98 -8.41 -9.22 4.04
CA ILE A 98 -9.63 -8.68 4.66
C ILE A 98 -9.49 -7.18 4.98
N LEU A 99 -8.35 -6.75 5.52
CA LEU A 99 -8.11 -5.32 5.81
C LEU A 99 -8.03 -4.49 4.54
N LYS A 100 -7.42 -5.03 3.48
CA LYS A 100 -7.36 -4.42 2.15
C LYS A 100 -8.76 -4.12 1.62
N GLU A 101 -9.69 -5.09 1.66
CA GLU A 101 -11.05 -4.94 1.13
C GLU A 101 -11.85 -3.81 1.81
N ARG A 102 -11.48 -3.45 3.03
CA ARG A 102 -12.12 -2.34 3.76
C ARG A 102 -11.65 -0.95 3.33
N VAL A 103 -10.53 -0.87 2.64
CA VAL A 103 -9.85 0.40 2.32
C VAL A 103 -9.68 0.59 0.81
N VAL A 104 -9.41 -0.49 0.09
CA VAL A 104 -9.17 -0.46 -1.36
C VAL A 104 -10.50 -0.55 -2.09
N ASP A 105 -10.97 0.58 -2.57
CA ASP A 105 -12.20 0.74 -3.34
C ASP A 105 -11.93 1.03 -4.83
N SER A 106 -12.94 1.46 -5.56
CA SER A 106 -12.87 1.74 -7.00
C SER A 106 -11.93 2.90 -7.39
N GLU A 107 -11.50 3.72 -6.41
CA GLU A 107 -10.53 4.80 -6.65
C GLU A 107 -9.09 4.29 -6.74
N TRP A 108 -8.85 3.04 -6.34
CA TRP A 108 -7.53 2.45 -6.35
C TRP A 108 -7.21 1.74 -7.67
N HIS A 109 -6.00 1.92 -8.14
CA HIS A 109 -5.43 1.08 -9.19
C HIS A 109 -4.81 -0.16 -8.56
N VAL A 110 -5.52 -1.29 -8.61
CA VAL A 110 -4.98 -2.58 -8.17
C VAL A 110 -4.14 -3.16 -9.30
N LEU A 111 -2.84 -3.25 -9.09
CA LEU A 111 -1.86 -3.64 -10.09
C LEU A 111 -1.28 -5.01 -9.77
N ASP A 112 -1.22 -5.90 -10.76
CA ASP A 112 -0.45 -7.15 -10.63
C ASP A 112 1.05 -6.82 -10.54
N TYR A 113 1.64 -7.18 -9.40
CA TYR A 113 3.06 -6.96 -9.12
C TYR A 113 3.83 -8.27 -8.94
N ASN A 114 3.27 -9.42 -9.35
CA ASN A 114 3.98 -10.70 -9.37
C ASN A 114 5.25 -10.59 -10.24
N HIS A 115 5.15 -9.89 -11.37
CA HIS A 115 6.30 -9.52 -12.18
C HIS A 115 6.67 -8.05 -12.00
N LYS A 116 7.74 -7.76 -11.25
CA LYS A 116 8.15 -6.39 -10.89
C LYS A 116 8.25 -5.44 -12.08
N LYS A 117 8.87 -5.86 -13.18
CA LYS A 117 9.03 -5.00 -14.39
C LYS A 117 7.67 -4.62 -14.98
N SER A 118 6.75 -5.57 -15.08
CA SER A 118 5.39 -5.32 -15.57
C SER A 118 4.61 -4.42 -14.64
N GLY A 119 4.67 -4.68 -13.33
CA GLY A 119 4.02 -3.87 -12.31
C GLY A 119 4.51 -2.42 -12.29
N ILE A 120 5.82 -2.20 -12.36
CA ILE A 120 6.40 -0.85 -12.47
C ILE A 120 5.88 -0.12 -13.71
N LYS A 121 5.85 -0.79 -14.88
CA LYS A 121 5.32 -0.21 -16.12
C LYS A 121 3.84 0.16 -15.99
N SER A 122 3.04 -0.67 -15.33
CA SER A 122 1.62 -0.40 -15.09
C SER A 122 1.41 0.78 -14.14
N ALA A 123 2.19 0.85 -13.06
CA ALA A 123 2.17 1.97 -12.12
C ALA A 123 2.55 3.29 -12.81
N ALA A 124 3.62 3.31 -13.58
CA ALA A 124 4.03 4.49 -14.35
C ALA A 124 2.94 4.97 -15.32
N LYS A 125 2.28 4.04 -16.02
CA LYS A 125 1.16 4.38 -16.92
C LYS A 125 -0.01 5.00 -16.16
N ALA A 126 -0.37 4.49 -14.98
CA ALA A 126 -1.44 5.04 -14.16
C ALA A 126 -1.11 6.48 -13.73
N ILE A 127 0.11 6.73 -13.25
CA ILE A 127 0.58 8.06 -12.85
C ILE A 127 0.55 9.04 -14.03
N ILE A 128 1.13 8.66 -15.19
CA ILE A 128 1.17 9.51 -16.38
C ILE A 128 -0.25 9.88 -16.85
N ARG A 129 -1.19 8.94 -16.83
CA ARG A 129 -2.59 9.21 -17.18
C ARG A 129 -3.25 10.21 -16.24
N ALA A 130 -2.97 10.10 -14.95
CA ALA A 130 -3.50 11.03 -13.94
C ALA A 130 -2.92 12.46 -14.10
N CYS A 131 -1.66 12.57 -14.51
CA CYS A 131 -1.02 13.88 -14.76
C CYS A 131 -1.51 14.58 -16.03
N LYS A 132 -2.08 13.84 -16.99
CA LYS A 132 -2.59 14.39 -18.27
C LYS A 132 -4.01 14.94 -18.19
N LYS A 133 -4.73 14.67 -17.15
CA LYS A 133 -6.07 15.18 -16.86
C LYS A 133 -5.99 16.45 -16.01
#